data_60886659793c0cfe4e3d0f68725e11e3
#
_entry.id   60886659793c0cfe4e3d0f68725e11e3
#
_cell.length_a   1.000
_cell.length_b   1.000
_cell.length_c   1.000
_cell.angle_alpha   90.00
_cell.angle_beta   90.00
_cell.angle_gamma   90.00
#
_symmetry.space_group_name_H-M   'P 1'
#
loop_
_entity.id
_entity.type
_entity.pdbx_description
1 polymer ?
#
loop_
_entity_poly.entity_id
_entity_poly.type
_entity_poly.pdbx_seq_one_letter_code
_entity_poly.pdbx_strand_id
1 'polypeptide(L)'
;MGELFVGGTDTSSSTIQWIMAEIINSPNTLRKLRKEIDSVVGRTRMIQETDLPKLPFLEAVFKEGLRLHGPSPLLIRKFQEGYKIRGGFYIPENTTLVVNAYAIMRDPNFWEDPDEFKPERFMGDLKPEEEARREQALRYIPFGIGRRACTGEKLSGIFVRTVIGVMVQCFDWEIKGDKVNMEEAGGRIFLGMAHPLECTPSPRALNHPLPSHLISSSST
;
A
#
# COMPACT_ATOMS: atom_id res chain seq x y z
N MET A 1 -6.61 24.03 1.63
CA MET A 1 -5.18 23.63 1.54
C MET A 1 -4.77 22.68 2.64
N GLY A 2 -5.18 22.86 3.93
CA GLY A 2 -4.84 21.95 5.03
C GLY A 2 -5.27 20.50 4.80
N GLU A 3 -6.45 20.26 4.27
CA GLU A 3 -7.00 18.93 4.01
C GLU A 3 -6.17 18.10 3.01
N LEU A 4 -5.64 18.75 1.95
CA LEU A 4 -4.78 18.09 0.97
C LEU A 4 -3.42 17.72 1.58
N PHE A 5 -2.90 18.58 2.46
CA PHE A 5 -1.64 18.31 3.14
C PHE A 5 -1.75 17.11 4.08
N VAL A 6 -2.75 17.13 4.97
CA VAL A 6 -3.00 16.00 5.90
C VAL A 6 -3.32 14.72 5.13
N GLY A 7 -4.22 14.79 4.14
CA GLY A 7 -4.61 13.62 3.34
C GLY A 7 -3.47 12.99 2.55
N GLY A 8 -2.48 13.78 2.10
CA GLY A 8 -1.37 13.29 1.29
C GLY A 8 -0.13 12.86 2.09
N THR A 9 0.06 13.36 3.31
CA THR A 9 1.27 13.11 4.10
C THR A 9 1.14 11.87 4.97
N ASP A 10 0.18 11.87 5.91
CA ASP A 10 0.05 10.82 6.91
C ASP A 10 -0.32 9.46 6.30
N THR A 11 -1.24 9.47 5.33
CA THR A 11 -1.66 8.23 4.67
C THR A 11 -0.55 7.61 3.85
N SER A 12 0.22 8.42 3.13
CA SER A 12 1.35 7.92 2.32
C SER A 12 2.50 7.40 3.20
N SER A 13 2.84 8.11 4.28
CA SER A 13 3.90 7.68 5.20
C SER A 13 3.53 6.39 5.92
N SER A 14 2.29 6.26 6.40
CA SER A 14 1.78 5.03 7.00
C SER A 14 1.82 3.85 6.01
N THR A 15 1.40 4.08 4.77
CA THR A 15 1.44 3.05 3.71
C THR A 15 2.87 2.58 3.44
N ILE A 16 3.84 3.49 3.32
CA ILE A 16 5.25 3.14 3.12
C ILE A 16 5.77 2.33 4.30
N GLN A 17 5.47 2.74 5.53
CA GLN A 17 5.91 2.07 6.75
C GLN A 17 5.42 0.62 6.80
N TRP A 18 4.13 0.38 6.57
CA TRP A 18 3.52 -0.95 6.55
C TRP A 18 4.11 -1.84 5.45
N ILE A 19 4.19 -1.33 4.22
CA ILE A 19 4.74 -2.11 3.11
C ILE A 19 6.22 -2.45 3.32
N MET A 20 7.00 -1.53 3.86
CA MET A 20 8.40 -1.81 4.18
C MET A 20 8.53 -2.87 5.29
N ALA A 21 7.66 -2.82 6.31
CA ALA A 21 7.61 -3.83 7.36
C ALA A 21 7.29 -5.23 6.80
N GLU A 22 6.31 -5.32 5.89
CA GLU A 22 5.98 -6.57 5.19
C GLU A 22 7.12 -7.09 4.32
N ILE A 23 7.79 -6.21 3.57
CA ILE A 23 8.95 -6.57 2.74
C ILE A 23 10.10 -7.09 3.61
N ILE A 24 10.38 -6.44 4.75
CA ILE A 24 11.44 -6.85 5.68
C ILE A 24 11.10 -8.21 6.30
N ASN A 25 9.84 -8.43 6.70
CA ASN A 25 9.37 -9.69 7.23
C ASN A 25 9.29 -10.82 6.18
N SER A 26 9.40 -10.49 4.89
CA SER A 26 9.26 -11.43 3.76
C SER A 26 10.52 -11.47 2.87
N PRO A 27 11.61 -12.17 3.27
CA PRO A 27 12.87 -12.18 2.51
C PRO A 27 12.72 -12.66 1.05
N ASN A 28 11.74 -13.51 0.78
CA ASN A 28 11.44 -13.97 -0.58
C ASN A 28 10.88 -12.83 -1.44
N THR A 29 9.95 -12.04 -0.90
CA THR A 29 9.37 -10.87 -1.56
C THR A 29 10.46 -9.82 -1.83
N LEU A 30 11.30 -9.52 -0.84
CA LEU A 30 12.42 -8.61 -1.00
C LEU A 30 13.36 -9.05 -2.14
N ARG A 31 13.70 -10.35 -2.20
CA ARG A 31 14.57 -10.90 -3.24
C ARG A 31 13.95 -10.79 -4.64
N LYS A 32 12.66 -11.13 -4.78
CA LYS A 32 11.93 -11.01 -6.05
C LYS A 32 11.88 -9.56 -6.51
N LEU A 33 11.55 -8.64 -5.61
CA LEU A 33 11.44 -7.22 -5.89
C LEU A 33 12.79 -6.62 -6.34
N ARG A 34 13.88 -6.97 -5.65
CA ARG A 34 15.24 -6.59 -6.06
C ARG A 34 15.62 -7.12 -7.44
N LYS A 35 15.30 -8.38 -7.71
CA LYS A 35 15.56 -9.00 -9.02
C LYS A 35 14.82 -8.26 -10.13
N GLU A 36 13.56 -7.89 -9.91
CA GLU A 36 12.77 -7.12 -10.88
C GLU A 36 13.40 -5.74 -11.11
N ILE A 37 13.68 -4.99 -10.04
CA ILE A 37 14.27 -3.65 -10.14
C ILE A 37 15.65 -3.70 -10.82
N ASP A 38 16.52 -4.61 -10.39
CA ASP A 38 17.86 -4.77 -10.97
C ASP A 38 17.79 -5.15 -12.46
N SER A 39 16.76 -5.89 -12.91
CA SER A 39 16.58 -6.29 -14.32
C SER A 39 16.06 -5.15 -15.22
N VAL A 40 15.22 -4.27 -14.68
CA VAL A 40 14.54 -3.20 -15.46
C VAL A 40 15.32 -1.88 -15.39
N VAL A 41 15.76 -1.52 -14.19
CA VAL A 41 16.43 -0.24 -13.92
C VAL A 41 17.94 -0.38 -13.95
N GLY A 42 18.44 -1.54 -13.53
CA GLY A 42 19.87 -1.77 -13.33
C GLY A 42 20.40 -1.18 -12.04
N ARG A 43 21.73 -1.07 -11.94
CA ARG A 43 22.45 -0.57 -10.75
C ARG A 43 23.20 0.74 -10.99
N THR A 44 23.02 1.36 -12.16
CA THR A 44 23.74 2.57 -12.57
C THR A 44 22.96 3.86 -12.37
N ARG A 45 21.67 3.75 -12.05
CA ARG A 45 20.78 4.88 -11.76
C ARG A 45 19.70 4.46 -10.77
N MET A 46 19.07 5.42 -10.12
CA MET A 46 17.89 5.19 -9.30
C MET A 46 16.63 4.98 -10.17
N ILE A 47 15.67 4.24 -9.62
CA ILE A 47 14.33 4.10 -10.16
C ILE A 47 13.67 5.46 -10.36
N GLN A 48 12.91 5.61 -11.43
CA GLN A 48 12.15 6.80 -11.76
C GLN A 48 10.69 6.44 -12.02
N GLU A 49 9.79 7.43 -12.01
CA GLU A 49 8.37 7.25 -12.30
C GLU A 49 8.13 6.51 -13.63
N THR A 50 8.93 6.81 -14.66
CA THR A 50 8.84 6.19 -15.99
C THR A 50 9.17 4.69 -16.02
N ASP A 51 9.78 4.16 -14.95
CA ASP A 51 10.08 2.74 -14.82
C ASP A 51 8.90 1.95 -14.25
N LEU A 52 8.03 2.59 -13.47
CA LEU A 52 6.94 1.94 -12.73
C LEU A 52 6.03 1.05 -13.60
N PRO A 53 5.67 1.41 -14.85
CA PRO A 53 4.87 0.54 -15.71
C PRO A 53 5.55 -0.79 -16.09
N LYS A 54 6.87 -0.89 -15.91
CA LYS A 54 7.68 -2.08 -16.23
C LYS A 54 8.01 -2.91 -14.98
N LEU A 55 7.44 -2.55 -13.82
CA LEU A 55 7.70 -3.17 -12.52
C LEU A 55 6.39 -3.76 -11.95
N PRO A 56 5.82 -4.80 -12.58
CA PRO A 56 4.54 -5.38 -12.17
C PRO A 56 4.58 -6.01 -10.79
N PHE A 57 5.71 -6.54 -10.33
CA PHE A 57 5.81 -7.08 -8.98
C PHE A 57 5.84 -5.99 -7.91
N LEU A 58 6.48 -4.85 -8.18
CA LEU A 58 6.40 -3.66 -7.31
C LEU A 58 4.95 -3.14 -7.22
N GLU A 59 4.23 -3.14 -8.32
CA GLU A 59 2.79 -2.81 -8.34
C GLU A 59 1.98 -3.79 -7.48
N ALA A 60 2.27 -5.09 -7.59
CA ALA A 60 1.61 -6.14 -6.81
C ALA A 60 1.91 -6.01 -5.31
N VAL A 61 3.15 -5.72 -4.92
CA VAL A 61 3.57 -5.43 -3.54
C VAL A 61 2.80 -4.23 -2.98
N PHE A 62 2.69 -3.15 -3.75
CA PHE A 62 1.93 -1.97 -3.36
C PHE A 62 0.44 -2.28 -3.15
N LYS A 63 -0.18 -3.01 -4.08
CA LYS A 63 -1.60 -3.39 -3.98
C LYS A 63 -1.87 -4.29 -2.78
N GLU A 64 -1.02 -5.29 -2.55
CA GLU A 64 -1.19 -6.19 -1.40
C GLU A 64 -0.98 -5.47 -0.08
N GLY A 65 -0.02 -4.56 -0.01
CA GLY A 65 0.17 -3.71 1.16
C GLY A 65 -1.05 -2.84 1.46
N LEU A 66 -1.67 -2.26 0.45
CA LEU A 66 -2.92 -1.51 0.60
C LEU A 66 -4.11 -2.39 0.97
N ARG A 67 -4.16 -3.63 0.48
CA ARG A 67 -5.20 -4.58 0.85
C ARG A 67 -5.17 -4.89 2.34
N LEU A 68 -3.97 -5.20 2.86
CA LEU A 68 -3.77 -5.53 4.28
C LEU A 68 -3.79 -4.29 5.18
N HIS A 69 -3.12 -3.24 4.78
CA HIS A 69 -2.83 -2.10 5.67
C HIS A 69 -3.29 -0.76 5.07
N GLY A 70 -4.41 -0.79 4.33
CA GLY A 70 -4.99 0.45 3.81
C GLY A 70 -5.26 1.44 4.94
N PRO A 71 -4.76 2.68 4.83
CA PRO A 71 -4.81 3.64 5.95
C PRO A 71 -6.22 4.03 6.40
N SER A 72 -7.23 3.81 5.54
CA SER A 72 -8.64 4.11 5.85
C SER A 72 -9.45 2.81 5.98
N PRO A 73 -9.49 2.19 7.18
CA PRO A 73 -10.21 0.93 7.39
C PRO A 73 -11.73 1.08 7.26
N LEU A 74 -12.25 2.28 7.48
CA LEU A 74 -13.67 2.61 7.41
C LEU A 74 -13.91 3.76 6.43
N LEU A 75 -14.86 3.56 5.51
CA LEU A 75 -15.32 4.61 4.60
C LEU A 75 -16.66 5.15 5.08
N ILE A 76 -16.68 6.41 5.54
CA ILE A 76 -17.86 7.03 6.11
C ILE A 76 -18.52 7.93 5.07
N ARG A 77 -19.83 7.75 4.88
CA ARG A 77 -20.66 8.52 3.95
C ARG A 77 -21.96 8.92 4.63
N LYS A 78 -22.59 9.96 4.10
CA LYS A 78 -23.91 10.40 4.56
C LYS A 78 -24.85 10.46 3.37
N PHE A 79 -26.04 9.87 3.51
CA PHE A 79 -27.08 9.98 2.52
C PHE A 79 -27.64 11.40 2.51
N GLN A 80 -27.60 12.05 1.35
CA GLN A 80 -28.15 13.41 1.16
C GLN A 80 -29.66 13.37 0.93
N GLU A 81 -30.20 12.26 0.48
CA GLU A 81 -31.62 11.98 0.22
C GLU A 81 -31.95 10.55 0.61
N GLY A 82 -33.24 10.27 0.85
CA GLY A 82 -33.69 8.92 1.14
C GLY A 82 -33.50 7.99 -0.05
N TYR A 83 -33.06 6.75 0.18
CA TYR A 83 -32.73 5.80 -0.88
C TYR A 83 -33.35 4.41 -0.62
N LYS A 84 -33.97 3.81 -1.67
CA LYS A 84 -34.41 2.42 -1.63
C LYS A 84 -33.34 1.50 -2.18
N ILE A 85 -32.88 0.55 -1.37
CA ILE A 85 -31.93 -0.50 -1.81
C ILE A 85 -32.70 -1.73 -2.31
N ARG A 86 -32.00 -2.58 -3.06
CA ARG A 86 -32.54 -3.89 -3.47
C ARG A 86 -32.97 -4.68 -2.24
N GLY A 87 -34.13 -5.35 -2.30
CA GLY A 87 -34.68 -6.05 -1.15
C GLY A 87 -35.75 -5.27 -0.37
N GLY A 88 -36.11 -4.05 -0.84
CA GLY A 88 -37.25 -3.28 -0.29
C GLY A 88 -36.92 -2.42 0.93
N PHE A 89 -35.69 -2.41 1.39
CA PHE A 89 -35.27 -1.57 2.50
C PHE A 89 -35.15 -0.10 2.07
N TYR A 90 -35.61 0.80 2.95
CA TYR A 90 -35.50 2.24 2.78
C TYR A 90 -34.50 2.81 3.76
N ILE A 91 -33.53 3.56 3.24
CA ILE A 91 -32.56 4.29 4.04
C ILE A 91 -33.00 5.76 4.06
N PRO A 92 -33.31 6.33 5.23
CA PRO A 92 -33.68 7.73 5.34
C PRO A 92 -32.55 8.68 4.92
N GLU A 93 -32.90 9.90 4.50
CA GLU A 93 -31.95 10.97 4.35
C GLU A 93 -31.16 11.22 5.67
N ASN A 94 -29.98 11.80 5.56
CA ASN A 94 -29.10 12.07 6.68
C ASN A 94 -28.58 10.83 7.44
N THR A 95 -28.91 9.59 7.02
CA THR A 95 -28.34 8.36 7.56
C THR A 95 -26.84 8.29 7.27
N THR A 96 -26.05 7.95 8.29
CA THR A 96 -24.61 7.68 8.12
C THR A 96 -24.40 6.24 7.68
N LEU A 97 -23.75 6.06 6.52
CA LEU A 97 -23.25 4.78 6.03
C LEU A 97 -21.80 4.61 6.45
N VAL A 98 -21.48 3.50 7.06
CA VAL A 98 -20.11 3.08 7.35
C VAL A 98 -19.84 1.80 6.55
N VAL A 99 -18.88 1.86 5.62
CA VAL A 99 -18.39 0.70 4.88
C VAL A 99 -17.11 0.21 5.54
N ASN A 100 -17.11 -1.04 5.99
CA ASN A 100 -15.93 -1.66 6.60
C ASN A 100 -15.00 -2.19 5.49
N ALA A 101 -14.15 -1.31 4.97
CA ALA A 101 -13.18 -1.66 3.94
C ALA A 101 -12.16 -2.69 4.42
N TYR A 102 -11.76 -2.61 5.69
CA TYR A 102 -10.86 -3.57 6.32
C TYR A 102 -11.40 -5.00 6.25
N ALA A 103 -12.66 -5.21 6.62
CA ALA A 103 -13.29 -6.52 6.57
C ALA A 103 -13.50 -7.00 5.11
N ILE A 104 -13.92 -6.12 4.21
CA ILE A 104 -14.12 -6.47 2.78
C ILE A 104 -12.81 -6.93 2.14
N MET A 105 -11.72 -6.23 2.41
CA MET A 105 -10.40 -6.55 1.85
C MET A 105 -9.73 -7.76 2.51
N ARG A 106 -10.35 -8.33 3.55
CA ARG A 106 -9.91 -9.55 4.25
C ARG A 106 -10.98 -10.66 4.29
N ASP A 107 -12.07 -10.54 3.55
CA ASP A 107 -13.13 -11.56 3.54
C ASP A 107 -12.60 -12.90 2.97
N PRO A 108 -12.56 -13.99 3.76
CA PRO A 108 -12.02 -15.28 3.34
C PRO A 108 -12.84 -15.95 2.22
N ASN A 109 -14.07 -15.51 1.97
CA ASN A 109 -14.85 -15.98 0.84
C ASN A 109 -14.29 -15.51 -0.51
N PHE A 110 -13.45 -14.46 -0.51
CA PHE A 110 -12.90 -13.83 -1.72
C PHE A 110 -11.38 -13.82 -1.75
N TRP A 111 -10.74 -13.80 -0.57
CA TRP A 111 -9.30 -13.71 -0.43
C TRP A 111 -8.78 -14.99 0.25
N GLU A 112 -8.11 -15.85 -0.50
CA GLU A 112 -7.42 -17.01 0.06
C GLU A 112 -6.32 -16.54 1.01
N ASP A 113 -6.21 -17.16 2.21
CA ASP A 113 -5.29 -16.74 3.26
C ASP A 113 -5.29 -15.21 3.46
N PRO A 114 -6.42 -14.63 3.90
CA PRO A 114 -6.68 -13.19 3.81
C PRO A 114 -5.71 -12.34 4.63
N ASP A 115 -5.09 -12.88 5.67
CA ASP A 115 -4.17 -12.18 6.55
C ASP A 115 -2.69 -12.35 6.15
N GLU A 116 -2.42 -13.17 5.12
CA GLU A 116 -1.06 -13.35 4.62
C GLU A 116 -0.70 -12.32 3.54
N PHE A 117 0.53 -11.80 3.61
CA PHE A 117 1.09 -10.89 2.61
C PHE A 117 1.57 -11.68 1.38
N LYS A 118 0.74 -11.72 0.35
CA LYS A 118 0.95 -12.47 -0.90
C LYS A 118 0.80 -11.56 -2.13
N PRO A 119 1.83 -10.82 -2.53
CA PRO A 119 1.79 -9.95 -3.72
C PRO A 119 1.38 -10.68 -5.00
N GLU A 120 1.68 -11.97 -5.10
CA GLU A 120 1.37 -12.82 -6.25
C GLU A 120 -0.12 -12.84 -6.63
N ARG A 121 -1.04 -12.53 -5.70
CA ARG A 121 -2.48 -12.39 -5.99
C ARG A 121 -2.77 -11.33 -7.05
N PHE A 122 -1.90 -10.34 -7.18
CA PHE A 122 -2.04 -9.23 -8.12
C PHE A 122 -1.18 -9.40 -9.38
N MET A 123 -0.54 -10.57 -9.57
CA MET A 123 0.36 -10.85 -10.72
C MET A 123 -0.32 -11.58 -11.88
N GLY A 124 -1.56 -12.00 -11.75
CA GLY A 124 -2.24 -12.78 -12.78
C GLY A 124 -2.66 -11.95 -14.00
N ASP A 125 -2.55 -12.54 -15.19
CA ASP A 125 -3.11 -12.04 -16.46
C ASP A 125 -4.64 -12.20 -16.51
N LEU A 126 -5.31 -11.92 -15.42
CA LEU A 126 -6.74 -11.92 -15.40
C LEU A 126 -7.22 -10.73 -16.25
N LYS A 127 -7.59 -11.03 -17.49
CA LYS A 127 -8.64 -10.27 -18.18
C LYS A 127 -9.97 -10.87 -17.74
N PRO A 128 -10.45 -10.55 -16.53
CA PRO A 128 -11.73 -11.06 -16.11
C PRO A 128 -12.78 -10.48 -17.05
N GLU A 129 -13.82 -11.24 -17.34
CA GLU A 129 -15.05 -10.74 -17.94
C GLU A 129 -15.50 -9.48 -17.19
N GLU A 130 -16.22 -8.59 -17.85
CA GLU A 130 -16.55 -7.27 -17.28
C GLU A 130 -17.26 -7.39 -15.91
N GLU A 131 -18.03 -8.45 -15.71
CA GLU A 131 -18.72 -8.76 -14.45
C GLU A 131 -17.72 -9.12 -13.34
N ALA A 132 -16.73 -9.96 -13.61
CA ALA A 132 -15.67 -10.31 -12.67
C ALA A 132 -14.79 -9.10 -12.31
N ARG A 133 -14.56 -8.17 -13.25
CA ARG A 133 -13.88 -6.90 -12.97
C ARG A 133 -14.69 -6.02 -12.01
N ARG A 134 -16.00 -5.94 -12.20
CA ARG A 134 -16.89 -5.17 -11.31
C ARG A 134 -16.90 -5.77 -9.90
N GLU A 135 -16.99 -7.08 -9.80
CA GLU A 135 -16.93 -7.76 -8.50
C GLU A 135 -15.56 -7.54 -7.81
N GLN A 136 -14.47 -7.69 -8.53
CA GLN A 136 -13.13 -7.45 -7.99
C GLN A 136 -12.96 -5.99 -7.54
N ALA A 137 -13.50 -5.02 -8.29
CA ALA A 137 -13.48 -3.61 -7.92
C ALA A 137 -14.27 -3.31 -6.63
N LEU A 138 -15.24 -4.15 -6.27
CA LEU A 138 -15.98 -4.03 -5.00
C LEU A 138 -15.28 -4.72 -3.83
N ARG A 139 -14.35 -5.63 -4.10
CA ARG A 139 -13.59 -6.39 -3.10
C ARG A 139 -12.25 -5.72 -2.74
N TYR A 140 -11.73 -4.88 -3.63
CA TYR A 140 -10.48 -4.14 -3.45
C TYR A 140 -10.74 -2.64 -3.53
N ILE A 141 -10.93 -1.99 -2.38
CA ILE A 141 -11.39 -0.60 -2.27
C ILE A 141 -10.51 0.28 -1.37
N PRO A 142 -9.16 0.21 -1.45
CA PRO A 142 -8.29 0.96 -0.55
C PRO A 142 -8.42 2.48 -0.70
N PHE A 143 -8.87 2.95 -1.86
CA PHE A 143 -9.12 4.36 -2.16
C PHE A 143 -10.61 4.73 -2.17
N GLY A 144 -11.47 3.80 -1.73
CA GLY A 144 -12.91 3.95 -1.86
C GLY A 144 -13.38 3.79 -3.31
N ILE A 145 -14.67 4.05 -3.55
CA ILE A 145 -15.31 3.91 -4.86
C ILE A 145 -16.27 5.05 -5.15
N GLY A 146 -16.59 5.24 -6.45
CA GLY A 146 -17.58 6.18 -6.93
C GLY A 146 -17.14 7.64 -6.86
N ARG A 147 -18.11 8.57 -6.85
CA ARG A 147 -17.88 10.03 -6.94
C ARG A 147 -17.07 10.62 -5.78
N ARG A 148 -16.92 9.90 -4.69
CA ARG A 148 -16.18 10.30 -3.47
C ARG A 148 -14.94 9.42 -3.23
N ALA A 149 -14.46 8.72 -4.27
CA ALA A 149 -13.18 8.03 -4.23
C ALA A 149 -12.03 9.03 -4.00
N CYS A 150 -10.90 8.53 -3.53
CA CYS A 150 -9.72 9.34 -3.25
C CYS A 150 -9.22 10.03 -4.53
N THR A 151 -9.09 11.35 -4.48
CA THR A 151 -8.56 12.15 -5.60
C THR A 151 -7.05 11.98 -5.78
N GLY A 152 -6.36 11.55 -4.71
CA GLY A 152 -4.90 11.34 -4.67
C GLY A 152 -4.43 9.94 -5.09
N GLU A 153 -5.33 9.03 -5.52
CA GLU A 153 -4.99 7.63 -5.84
C GLU A 153 -3.79 7.51 -6.79
N LYS A 154 -3.82 8.22 -7.92
CA LYS A 154 -2.73 8.16 -8.91
C LYS A 154 -1.43 8.72 -8.36
N LEU A 155 -1.50 9.88 -7.69
CA LEU A 155 -0.32 10.53 -7.13
C LEU A 155 0.32 9.68 -6.02
N SER A 156 -0.48 9.18 -5.08
CA SER A 156 0.01 8.32 -4.01
C SER A 156 0.59 7.02 -4.55
N GLY A 157 -0.05 6.42 -5.56
CA GLY A 157 0.46 5.22 -6.21
C GLY A 157 1.84 5.42 -6.86
N ILE A 158 2.06 6.54 -7.55
CA ILE A 158 3.36 6.88 -8.12
C ILE A 158 4.37 7.13 -6.99
N PHE A 159 4.03 7.99 -6.05
CA PHE A 159 4.92 8.39 -4.96
C PHE A 159 5.36 7.20 -4.10
N VAL A 160 4.41 6.44 -3.57
CA VAL A 160 4.71 5.31 -2.67
C VAL A 160 5.53 4.24 -3.36
N ARG A 161 5.19 3.85 -4.59
CA ARG A 161 5.97 2.84 -5.35
C ARG A 161 7.37 3.32 -5.67
N THR A 162 7.55 4.59 -6.05
CA THR A 162 8.88 5.14 -6.30
C THR A 162 9.73 5.13 -5.03
N VAL A 163 9.17 5.57 -3.90
CA VAL A 163 9.89 5.57 -2.61
C VAL A 163 10.27 4.15 -2.20
N ILE A 164 9.34 3.20 -2.20
CA ILE A 164 9.62 1.80 -1.86
C ILE A 164 10.67 1.22 -2.82
N GLY A 165 10.53 1.49 -4.13
CA GLY A 165 11.49 1.04 -5.13
C GLY A 165 12.91 1.54 -4.85
N VAL A 166 13.07 2.84 -4.53
CA VAL A 166 14.37 3.43 -4.14
C VAL A 166 14.89 2.80 -2.85
N MET A 167 14.05 2.66 -1.82
CA MET A 167 14.44 2.07 -0.54
C MET A 167 14.94 0.63 -0.70
N VAL A 168 14.29 -0.17 -1.54
CA VAL A 168 14.68 -1.56 -1.82
C VAL A 168 15.90 -1.64 -2.73
N GLN A 169 16.02 -0.74 -3.70
CA GLN A 169 17.16 -0.69 -4.63
C GLN A 169 18.45 -0.28 -3.92
N CYS A 170 18.38 0.73 -3.06
CA CYS A 170 19.56 1.41 -2.55
C CYS A 170 20.05 0.87 -1.20
N PHE A 171 19.20 0.19 -0.42
CA PHE A 171 19.56 -0.17 0.95
C PHE A 171 19.26 -1.63 1.29
N ASP A 172 20.12 -2.19 2.14
CA ASP A 172 19.79 -3.34 2.96
C ASP A 172 19.25 -2.85 4.31
N TRP A 173 18.31 -3.60 4.89
CA TRP A 173 17.57 -3.18 6.06
C TRP A 173 17.79 -4.17 7.19
N GLU A 174 18.32 -3.68 8.30
CA GLU A 174 18.53 -4.45 9.53
C GLU A 174 17.52 -4.03 10.58
N ILE A 175 16.95 -5.00 11.28
CA ILE A 175 16.00 -4.79 12.38
C ILE A 175 16.55 -5.39 13.67
N LYS A 176 16.08 -4.90 14.80
CA LYS A 176 16.33 -5.53 16.10
C LYS A 176 15.37 -6.72 16.27
N GLY A 177 15.93 -7.92 16.43
CA GLY A 177 15.18 -9.16 16.55
C GLY A 177 14.89 -9.83 15.21
N ASP A 178 14.03 -10.86 15.22
CA ASP A 178 13.80 -11.73 14.05
C ASP A 178 12.76 -11.21 13.08
N LYS A 179 11.79 -10.41 13.57
CA LYS A 179 10.69 -9.86 12.78
C LYS A 179 10.28 -8.48 13.28
N VAL A 180 9.78 -7.66 12.35
CA VAL A 180 9.07 -6.42 12.67
C VAL A 180 7.73 -6.78 13.32
N ASN A 181 7.38 -6.08 14.41
CA ASN A 181 6.07 -6.21 15.03
C ASN A 181 5.00 -5.57 14.13
N MET A 182 3.99 -6.35 13.75
CA MET A 182 2.91 -5.95 12.86
C MET A 182 1.61 -5.61 13.62
N GLU A 183 1.68 -5.33 14.92
CA GLU A 183 0.53 -4.95 15.73
C GLU A 183 -0.07 -3.62 15.28
N GLU A 184 -1.39 -3.61 15.12
CA GLU A 184 -2.14 -2.44 14.71
C GLU A 184 -2.47 -1.54 15.91
N ALA A 185 -2.30 -0.23 15.76
CA ALA A 185 -2.69 0.74 16.79
C ALA A 185 -4.21 0.89 16.85
N GLY A 186 -4.80 0.52 17.96
CA GLY A 186 -6.24 0.70 18.21
C GLY A 186 -6.63 2.17 18.37
N GLY A 187 -7.94 2.46 18.17
CA GLY A 187 -8.57 3.74 18.54
C GLY A 187 -8.22 4.94 17.65
N ARG A 188 -7.64 4.73 16.47
CA ARG A 188 -7.30 5.79 15.52
C ARG A 188 -8.23 5.78 14.30
N ILE A 189 -8.42 6.93 13.67
CA ILE A 189 -9.18 7.06 12.41
C ILE A 189 -8.42 6.41 11.25
N PHE A 190 -7.08 6.48 11.28
CA PHE A 190 -6.20 5.84 10.31
C PHE A 190 -5.52 4.63 10.93
N LEU A 191 -5.40 3.57 10.13
CA LEU A 191 -4.68 2.36 10.50
C LEU A 191 -3.17 2.68 10.56
N GLY A 192 -2.59 2.59 11.74
CA GLY A 192 -1.17 2.79 11.97
C GLY A 192 -0.57 1.62 12.74
N MET A 193 0.75 1.48 12.74
CA MET A 193 1.46 0.52 13.58
C MET A 193 1.40 0.95 15.04
N ALA A 194 1.18 -0.01 15.96
CA ALA A 194 1.26 0.23 17.41
C ALA A 194 2.71 0.57 17.82
N HIS A 195 3.66 -0.06 17.15
CA HIS A 195 5.09 0.15 17.32
C HIS A 195 5.66 0.65 15.99
N PRO A 196 6.20 1.88 15.91
CA PRO A 196 6.81 2.40 14.70
C PRO A 196 7.90 1.46 14.17
N LEU A 197 8.04 1.37 12.83
CA LEU A 197 9.10 0.60 12.21
C LEU A 197 10.48 1.20 12.55
N GLU A 198 11.24 0.47 13.35
CA GLU A 198 12.66 0.80 13.65
C GLU A 198 13.56 -0.12 12.83
N CYS A 199 14.32 0.44 11.91
CA CYS A 199 15.27 -0.30 11.09
C CYS A 199 16.48 0.56 10.75
N THR A 200 17.63 -0.09 10.55
CA THR A 200 18.88 0.56 10.18
C THR A 200 19.17 0.29 8.71
N PRO A 201 19.26 1.33 7.87
CA PRO A 201 19.66 1.16 6.48
C PRO A 201 21.17 1.01 6.36
N SER A 202 21.65 0.06 5.56
CA SER A 202 23.01 -0.01 5.07
C SER A 202 23.04 0.10 3.55
N PRO A 203 23.93 0.92 2.95
CA PRO A 203 23.97 1.11 1.51
C PRO A 203 24.28 -0.18 0.76
N ARG A 204 23.48 -0.53 -0.24
CA ARG A 204 23.83 -1.58 -1.20
C ARG A 204 24.90 -1.08 -2.17
N ALA A 205 25.80 -1.97 -2.58
CA ALA A 205 26.77 -1.68 -3.63
C ALA A 205 26.03 -1.44 -4.97
N LEU A 206 25.82 -0.18 -5.28
CA LEU A 206 25.35 0.28 -6.58
C LEU A 206 26.56 0.75 -7.40
N ASN A 207 26.52 0.56 -8.71
CA ASN A 207 27.56 1.08 -9.61
C ASN A 207 27.49 2.61 -9.79
N HIS A 208 26.55 3.26 -9.10
CA HIS A 208 26.40 4.70 -9.04
C HIS A 208 26.57 5.15 -7.57
N PRO A 209 27.44 6.11 -7.27
CA PRO A 209 27.55 6.64 -5.92
C PRO A 209 26.20 7.26 -5.52
N LEU A 210 25.68 6.84 -4.38
CA LEU A 210 24.57 7.56 -3.74
C LEU A 210 25.03 9.02 -3.54
N PRO A 211 24.16 10.00 -3.70
CA PRO A 211 24.47 11.38 -3.39
C PRO A 211 25.09 11.48 -2.00
N SER A 212 26.23 12.12 -1.87
CA SER A 212 27.06 12.17 -0.65
C SER A 212 26.31 12.66 0.60
N HIS A 213 25.24 13.43 0.42
CA HIS A 213 24.37 13.89 1.51
C HIS A 213 23.45 12.80 2.11
N LEU A 214 23.31 11.64 1.46
CA LEU A 214 22.57 10.49 2.01
C LEU A 214 23.47 9.53 2.81
N ILE A 215 24.78 9.70 2.74
CA ILE A 215 25.77 8.80 3.35
C ILE A 215 26.34 9.37 4.68
N SER A 216 26.15 10.65 4.97
CA SER A 216 26.88 11.39 6.01
C SER A 216 26.25 11.38 7.41
N SER A 217 25.44 10.40 7.80
CA SER A 217 24.81 10.36 9.14
C SER A 217 25.23 9.18 10.04
N SER A 218 26.38 8.56 9.82
CA SER A 218 26.87 7.50 10.72
C SER A 218 28.26 7.79 11.29
N SER A 219 28.41 8.93 11.98
CA SER A 219 29.58 9.17 12.86
C SER A 219 29.25 10.28 13.86
N THR A 220 28.62 9.89 14.95
CA THR A 220 28.84 10.37 16.33
C THR A 220 27.97 9.56 17.29
#